data_447ec6b5d4632e3a0f9c1759ee77e883
#
_entry.id   447ec6b5d4632e3a0f9c1759ee77e883
#
_cell.length_a   1.000
_cell.length_b   1.000
_cell.length_c   1.000
_cell.angle_alpha   90.00
_cell.angle_beta   90.00
_cell.angle_gamma   90.00
#
_symmetry.space_group_name_H-M   'P 1'
#
loop_
_entity.id
_entity.type
_entity.pdbx_description
1 polymer ?
#
loop_
_entity_poly.entity_id
_entity_poly.type
_entity_poly.pdbx_seq_one_letter_code
_entity_poly.pdbx_strand_id
1 'polypeptide(L)'
;MGVYMAEKRDYYEVLGVSKTATDDELKKAFRKLAKQYHPDLHPGDKECEEKFKEVNEAYEVLSDKDRRARYDQFGHAGVDPNYGAGGGAGAGGFGGFGDMGDIFDSIFGGFGGGFGGGRSANPNAPRRGEDIRANVVLDFMEACKGKTVKIRINRAEKCPDCHGTGAAAGSSPKTCPDCHGTGTVRITQRTPFGNIAQTTTCSRCGGKGQIIDNPCHTCNGQGRVKKVSEKEINVPAGIDDGQTLRVGGEGNCGINGGPNGDLHINITVRPDPIFERDGYDVWTEIPLTYAQATLGDEITVPTVDGKVKYTVSEGTQTGTVFRLRGKGIKKVNRNDHGDHYVRVTVEVPRNLTKEQKEKLRDYEKSLGEKNYAKRKTFFDKLKDKFK
;
A
#
# COMPACT_ATOMS: atom_id res chain seq x y z
N MET A 1 34.77 -37.98 -26.25
CA MET A 1 34.43 -37.64 -24.85
C MET A 1 32.93 -37.58 -24.75
N GLY A 2 32.31 -38.62 -24.20
CA GLY A 2 30.86 -38.70 -24.08
C GLY A 2 30.40 -37.78 -22.92
N VAL A 3 29.48 -36.90 -23.26
CA VAL A 3 28.78 -36.09 -22.26
C VAL A 3 27.81 -37.03 -21.52
N TYR A 4 28.12 -37.40 -20.29
CA TYR A 4 27.18 -38.06 -19.40
C TYR A 4 26.03 -37.08 -19.13
N MET A 5 24.90 -37.32 -19.77
CA MET A 5 23.64 -36.68 -19.33
C MET A 5 23.32 -37.24 -17.94
N ALA A 6 23.31 -36.40 -16.92
CA ALA A 6 22.85 -36.76 -15.61
C ALA A 6 21.37 -37.24 -15.73
N GLU A 7 21.09 -38.50 -15.38
CA GLU A 7 19.72 -39.03 -15.36
C GLU A 7 18.89 -38.19 -14.39
N LYS A 8 17.81 -37.53 -14.91
CA LYS A 8 16.87 -36.80 -14.08
C LYS A 8 16.20 -37.76 -13.11
N ARG A 9 16.14 -37.39 -11.82
CA ARG A 9 15.45 -38.18 -10.79
C ARG A 9 13.95 -38.27 -11.04
N ASP A 10 13.30 -39.36 -10.61
CA ASP A 10 11.84 -39.51 -10.68
C ASP A 10 11.13 -38.38 -9.90
N TYR A 11 10.14 -37.74 -10.51
CA TYR A 11 9.43 -36.62 -9.91
C TYR A 11 8.69 -37.00 -8.63
N TYR A 12 8.21 -38.23 -8.49
CA TYR A 12 7.64 -38.71 -7.23
C TYR A 12 8.69 -38.84 -6.12
N GLU A 13 9.90 -39.27 -6.47
CA GLU A 13 11.02 -39.31 -5.55
C GLU A 13 11.51 -37.91 -5.15
N VAL A 14 11.54 -36.96 -6.10
CA VAL A 14 11.88 -35.56 -5.84
C VAL A 14 10.94 -34.93 -4.82
N LEU A 15 9.62 -35.19 -4.94
CA LEU A 15 8.63 -34.72 -3.98
C LEU A 15 8.53 -35.57 -2.72
N GLY A 16 9.15 -36.78 -2.71
CA GLY A 16 9.08 -37.72 -1.58
C GLY A 16 7.68 -38.28 -1.35
N VAL A 17 6.94 -38.57 -2.40
CA VAL A 17 5.56 -39.10 -2.36
C VAL A 17 5.44 -40.40 -3.19
N SER A 18 4.39 -41.17 -2.95
CA SER A 18 4.12 -42.39 -3.74
C SER A 18 3.53 -42.04 -5.13
N LYS A 19 3.67 -42.95 -6.09
CA LYS A 19 3.04 -42.80 -7.42
C LYS A 19 1.50 -42.73 -7.37
N THR A 20 0.91 -43.20 -6.27
CA THR A 20 -0.54 -43.15 -5.99
C THR A 20 -0.97 -41.94 -5.17
N ALA A 21 -0.07 -40.99 -4.93
CA ALA A 21 -0.36 -39.79 -4.12
C ALA A 21 -1.50 -38.97 -4.72
N THR A 22 -2.35 -38.49 -3.84
CA THR A 22 -3.46 -37.58 -4.18
C THR A 22 -2.96 -36.16 -4.44
N ASP A 23 -3.77 -35.34 -5.13
CA ASP A 23 -3.42 -33.95 -5.44
C ASP A 23 -3.14 -33.13 -4.17
N ASP A 24 -3.81 -33.43 -3.05
CA ASP A 24 -3.59 -32.77 -1.76
C ASP A 24 -2.24 -33.18 -1.11
N GLU A 25 -1.85 -34.43 -1.26
CA GLU A 25 -0.55 -34.94 -0.77
C GLU A 25 0.59 -34.32 -1.58
N LEU A 26 0.47 -34.26 -2.90
CA LEU A 26 1.43 -33.59 -3.78
C LEU A 26 1.60 -32.13 -3.39
N LYS A 27 0.50 -31.40 -3.18
CA LYS A 27 0.51 -30.01 -2.76
C LYS A 27 1.14 -29.78 -1.39
N LYS A 28 0.90 -30.69 -0.44
CA LYS A 28 1.49 -30.63 0.91
C LYS A 28 2.99 -30.90 0.88
N ALA A 29 3.44 -31.89 0.12
CA ALA A 29 4.84 -32.22 -0.07
C ALA A 29 5.60 -31.06 -0.72
N PHE A 30 5.05 -30.52 -1.81
CA PHE A 30 5.59 -29.34 -2.51
C PHE A 30 5.77 -28.16 -1.57
N ARG A 31 4.74 -27.76 -0.80
CA ARG A 31 4.82 -26.62 0.13
C ARG A 31 5.92 -26.81 1.19
N LYS A 32 6.09 -28.05 1.67
CA LYS A 32 7.13 -28.35 2.65
C LYS A 32 8.54 -28.18 2.07
N LEU A 33 8.78 -28.74 0.87
CA LEU A 33 10.08 -28.70 0.20
C LEU A 33 10.40 -27.30 -0.35
N ALA A 34 9.41 -26.61 -0.93
CA ALA A 34 9.56 -25.25 -1.42
C ALA A 34 9.93 -24.27 -0.27
N LYS A 35 9.36 -24.43 0.93
CA LYS A 35 9.76 -23.67 2.11
C LYS A 35 11.16 -24.04 2.59
N GLN A 36 11.52 -25.31 2.52
CA GLN A 36 12.83 -25.82 2.97
C GLN A 36 13.97 -25.34 2.08
N TYR A 37 13.78 -25.25 0.76
CA TYR A 37 14.81 -24.87 -0.22
C TYR A 37 14.59 -23.45 -0.78
N HIS A 38 13.82 -22.61 -0.09
CA HIS A 38 13.54 -21.25 -0.58
C HIS A 38 14.82 -20.42 -0.66
N PRO A 39 15.06 -19.70 -1.77
CA PRO A 39 16.30 -18.92 -1.96
C PRO A 39 16.47 -17.81 -0.91
N ASP A 40 15.38 -17.25 -0.36
CA ASP A 40 15.45 -16.25 0.72
C ASP A 40 15.98 -16.84 2.04
N LEU A 41 15.81 -18.15 2.27
CA LEU A 41 16.32 -18.81 3.47
C LEU A 41 17.74 -19.32 3.31
N HIS A 42 18.19 -19.49 2.06
CA HIS A 42 19.53 -20.00 1.70
C HIS A 42 20.18 -19.14 0.59
N PRO A 43 20.45 -17.84 0.86
CA PRO A 43 20.99 -16.96 -0.16
C PRO A 43 22.40 -17.38 -0.60
N GLY A 44 22.56 -17.68 -1.90
CA GLY A 44 23.84 -18.05 -2.51
C GLY A 44 24.19 -19.54 -2.44
N ASP A 45 23.33 -20.41 -1.94
CA ASP A 45 23.52 -21.86 -1.91
C ASP A 45 23.01 -22.49 -3.23
N LYS A 46 23.92 -22.86 -4.10
CA LYS A 46 23.62 -23.45 -5.41
C LYS A 46 22.92 -24.82 -5.31
N GLU A 47 23.23 -25.63 -4.29
CA GLU A 47 22.57 -26.92 -4.10
C GLU A 47 21.10 -26.76 -3.71
N CYS A 48 20.80 -25.79 -2.84
CA CYS A 48 19.42 -25.46 -2.49
C CYS A 48 18.66 -24.90 -3.70
N GLU A 49 19.29 -24.07 -4.52
CA GLU A 49 18.70 -23.53 -5.74
C GLU A 49 18.37 -24.62 -6.78
N GLU A 50 19.28 -25.59 -6.98
CA GLU A 50 19.06 -26.73 -7.88
C GLU A 50 17.91 -27.62 -7.37
N LYS A 51 17.91 -27.97 -6.09
CA LYS A 51 16.81 -28.73 -5.47
C LYS A 51 15.47 -28.00 -5.54
N PHE A 52 15.46 -26.70 -5.38
CA PHE A 52 14.26 -25.89 -5.54
C PHE A 52 13.72 -25.93 -6.98
N LYS A 53 14.58 -25.86 -7.99
CA LYS A 53 14.22 -26.01 -9.40
C LYS A 53 13.62 -27.39 -9.69
N GLU A 54 14.27 -28.47 -9.20
CA GLU A 54 13.76 -29.83 -9.35
C GLU A 54 12.39 -30.04 -8.69
N VAL A 55 12.18 -29.50 -7.49
CA VAL A 55 10.91 -29.58 -6.77
C VAL A 55 9.79 -28.84 -7.52
N ASN A 56 10.10 -27.69 -8.10
CA ASN A 56 9.12 -26.92 -8.89
C ASN A 56 8.76 -27.67 -10.19
N GLU A 57 9.74 -28.19 -10.92
CA GLU A 57 9.53 -28.97 -12.15
C GLU A 57 8.67 -30.22 -11.86
N ALA A 58 8.99 -30.94 -10.80
CA ALA A 58 8.24 -32.14 -10.39
C ALA A 58 6.79 -31.81 -10.06
N TYR A 59 6.55 -30.73 -9.31
CA TYR A 59 5.18 -30.33 -8.97
C TYR A 59 4.40 -29.82 -10.17
N GLU A 60 5.02 -29.07 -11.09
CA GLU A 60 4.37 -28.60 -12.32
C GLU A 60 3.82 -29.76 -13.17
N VAL A 61 4.61 -30.83 -13.28
CA VAL A 61 4.20 -32.02 -14.07
C VAL A 61 3.16 -32.85 -13.32
N LEU A 62 3.34 -33.10 -12.03
CA LEU A 62 2.45 -34.00 -11.26
C LEU A 62 1.15 -33.35 -10.78
N SER A 63 1.05 -32.03 -10.76
CA SER A 63 -0.20 -31.33 -10.40
C SER A 63 -1.21 -31.22 -11.54
N ASP A 64 -0.79 -31.38 -12.78
CA ASP A 64 -1.64 -31.40 -13.95
C ASP A 64 -1.98 -32.84 -14.34
N LYS A 65 -3.25 -33.19 -14.38
CA LYS A 65 -3.73 -34.56 -14.65
C LYS A 65 -3.27 -35.11 -16.00
N ASP A 66 -3.24 -34.28 -17.03
CA ASP A 66 -2.84 -34.69 -18.37
C ASP A 66 -1.32 -34.87 -18.47
N ARG A 67 -0.55 -33.98 -17.86
CA ARG A 67 0.92 -34.09 -17.80
C ARG A 67 1.35 -35.25 -16.91
N ARG A 68 0.69 -35.46 -15.77
CA ARG A 68 0.94 -36.60 -14.89
C ARG A 68 0.69 -37.91 -15.60
N ALA A 69 -0.45 -38.05 -16.34
CA ALA A 69 -0.74 -39.25 -17.12
C ALA A 69 0.32 -39.52 -18.20
N ARG A 70 0.84 -38.49 -18.87
CA ARG A 70 1.93 -38.63 -19.84
C ARG A 70 3.26 -39.00 -19.16
N TYR A 71 3.53 -38.42 -18.02
CA TYR A 71 4.70 -38.77 -17.24
C TYR A 71 4.66 -40.21 -16.74
N ASP A 72 3.50 -40.67 -16.27
CA ASP A 72 3.30 -42.06 -15.80
C ASP A 72 3.46 -43.08 -16.92
N GLN A 73 3.14 -42.71 -18.18
CA GLN A 73 3.28 -43.59 -19.33
C GLN A 73 4.66 -43.58 -20.00
N PHE A 74 5.27 -42.42 -20.12
CA PHE A 74 6.46 -42.19 -20.93
C PHE A 74 7.65 -41.64 -20.15
N GLY A 75 7.53 -41.49 -18.84
CA GLY A 75 8.55 -40.88 -17.98
C GLY A 75 8.87 -39.44 -18.38
N HIS A 76 10.09 -39.00 -18.15
CA HIS A 76 10.55 -37.66 -18.51
C HIS A 76 10.41 -37.31 -19.99
N ALA A 77 10.53 -38.32 -20.89
CA ALA A 77 10.33 -38.11 -22.31
C ALA A 77 8.91 -37.69 -22.72
N GLY A 78 7.91 -38.08 -21.94
CA GLY A 78 6.48 -37.71 -22.19
C GLY A 78 6.14 -36.27 -21.88
N VAL A 79 7.00 -35.54 -21.15
CA VAL A 79 6.79 -34.17 -20.68
C VAL A 79 7.89 -33.21 -21.14
N ASP A 80 8.89 -33.70 -21.86
CA ASP A 80 9.97 -32.89 -22.45
C ASP A 80 9.42 -32.11 -23.66
N PRO A 81 9.49 -30.76 -23.68
CA PRO A 81 9.03 -29.95 -24.81
C PRO A 81 9.74 -30.25 -26.13
N ASN A 82 10.96 -30.83 -26.09
CA ASN A 82 11.75 -31.14 -27.27
C ASN A 82 11.44 -32.51 -27.88
N TYR A 83 10.75 -33.42 -27.19
CA TYR A 83 10.53 -34.79 -27.67
C TYR A 83 9.30 -34.94 -28.58
N GLY A 84 8.51 -33.87 -28.77
CA GLY A 84 7.26 -33.89 -29.53
C GLY A 84 7.27 -33.10 -30.84
N ALA A 85 8.40 -32.69 -31.38
CA ALA A 85 8.50 -31.81 -32.56
C ALA A 85 8.30 -32.54 -33.93
N GLY A 86 7.60 -33.69 -33.93
CA GLY A 86 7.29 -34.43 -35.15
C GLY A 86 5.80 -34.68 -35.31
N GLY A 87 4.95 -33.65 -35.43
CA GLY A 87 3.56 -33.85 -35.80
C GLY A 87 2.59 -32.88 -35.17
N GLY A 88 2.34 -31.76 -35.84
CA GLY A 88 1.02 -31.08 -35.85
C GLY A 88 0.57 -30.26 -34.66
N ALA A 89 0.52 -28.97 -34.88
CA ALA A 89 -0.31 -27.93 -34.25
C ALA A 89 0.12 -27.29 -32.92
N GLY A 90 0.80 -26.14 -33.04
CA GLY A 90 0.37 -24.93 -32.34
C GLY A 90 0.59 -24.83 -30.85
N ALA A 91 1.83 -24.64 -30.41
CA ALA A 91 2.03 -23.95 -29.12
C ALA A 91 3.28 -23.06 -29.23
N GLY A 92 3.06 -21.76 -29.09
CA GLY A 92 4.08 -20.73 -29.15
C GLY A 92 5.19 -20.92 -28.12
N GLY A 93 6.41 -20.70 -28.60
CA GLY A 93 7.66 -20.95 -27.92
C GLY A 93 7.81 -20.30 -26.55
N PHE A 94 8.34 -21.09 -25.65
CA PHE A 94 8.94 -20.63 -24.41
C PHE A 94 10.45 -20.89 -24.49
N GLY A 95 11.14 -20.02 -25.19
CA GLY A 95 12.59 -19.96 -25.18
C GLY A 95 13.04 -18.66 -24.51
N GLY A 96 13.64 -18.76 -23.34
CA GLY A 96 14.24 -17.58 -22.71
C GLY A 96 14.22 -17.66 -21.18
N PHE A 97 15.14 -18.45 -20.62
CA PHE A 97 15.47 -18.37 -19.20
C PHE A 97 16.29 -17.11 -18.95
N GLY A 98 15.66 -16.03 -18.55
CA GLY A 98 16.31 -14.81 -18.11
C GLY A 98 15.28 -13.87 -17.53
N ASP A 99 14.86 -14.13 -16.37
CA ASP A 99 14.27 -13.26 -15.33
C ASP A 99 13.22 -14.03 -14.51
N MET A 100 13.69 -14.72 -13.48
CA MET A 100 12.84 -15.63 -12.68
C MET A 100 11.98 -14.93 -11.64
N GLY A 101 12.09 -13.60 -11.50
CA GLY A 101 11.32 -12.80 -10.52
C GLY A 101 9.87 -12.55 -10.94
N ASP A 102 9.65 -12.19 -12.19
CA ASP A 102 8.33 -11.75 -12.68
C ASP A 102 7.36 -12.91 -12.95
N ILE A 103 7.88 -14.13 -13.20
CA ILE A 103 7.03 -15.32 -13.47
C ILE A 103 6.46 -15.90 -12.18
N PHE A 104 7.21 -15.79 -11.07
CA PHE A 104 6.75 -16.27 -9.76
C PHE A 104 5.59 -15.44 -9.21
N ASP A 105 5.65 -14.11 -9.37
CA ASP A 105 4.59 -13.20 -8.94
C ASP A 105 3.33 -13.34 -9.83
N SER A 106 3.50 -13.66 -11.11
CA SER A 106 2.39 -13.91 -12.04
C SER A 106 1.67 -15.24 -11.79
N ILE A 107 2.36 -16.28 -11.32
CA ILE A 107 1.79 -17.61 -11.04
C ILE A 107 1.23 -17.67 -9.60
N PHE A 108 1.86 -17.05 -8.61
CA PHE A 108 1.44 -17.13 -7.21
C PHE A 108 0.52 -16.00 -6.77
N GLY A 109 0.63 -14.81 -7.34
CA GLY A 109 -0.30 -13.69 -7.11
C GLY A 109 -1.70 -13.94 -7.72
N GLY A 110 -1.81 -14.86 -8.69
CA GLY A 110 -3.06 -15.18 -9.39
C GLY A 110 -3.83 -16.42 -8.90
N PHE A 111 -3.28 -17.22 -7.98
CA PHE A 111 -3.86 -18.52 -7.60
C PHE A 111 -5.04 -18.46 -6.60
N GLY A 112 -5.50 -17.26 -6.25
CA GLY A 112 -6.71 -17.03 -5.44
C GLY A 112 -8.01 -16.83 -6.23
N GLY A 113 -8.01 -16.87 -7.57
CA GLY A 113 -9.21 -16.57 -8.36
C GLY A 113 -9.16 -17.12 -9.77
N GLY A 114 -9.66 -18.37 -9.98
CA GLY A 114 -10.30 -18.83 -11.20
C GLY A 114 -9.48 -18.75 -12.50
N PHE A 115 -8.91 -19.85 -12.90
CA PHE A 115 -8.52 -20.17 -14.27
C PHE A 115 -9.77 -20.10 -15.18
N GLY A 116 -10.11 -18.91 -15.60
CA GLY A 116 -11.18 -18.64 -16.56
C GLY A 116 -10.55 -18.20 -17.86
N GLY A 117 -10.64 -19.07 -18.87
CA GLY A 117 -10.25 -18.79 -20.24
C GLY A 117 -10.68 -17.39 -20.68
N GLY A 118 -9.93 -16.77 -21.59
CA GLY A 118 -10.16 -15.44 -22.13
C GLY A 118 -11.63 -15.21 -22.49
N ARG A 119 -12.41 -14.78 -21.49
CA ARG A 119 -13.77 -14.27 -21.74
C ARG A 119 -13.57 -13.02 -22.57
N SER A 120 -13.92 -13.09 -23.82
CA SER A 120 -14.18 -11.92 -24.64
C SER A 120 -14.96 -10.94 -23.76
N ALA A 121 -14.28 -9.91 -23.25
CA ALA A 121 -14.90 -8.96 -22.33
C ALA A 121 -16.08 -8.34 -23.05
N ASN A 122 -17.30 -8.67 -22.61
CA ASN A 122 -18.51 -8.07 -23.17
C ASN A 122 -18.38 -6.53 -22.98
N PRO A 123 -18.29 -5.74 -24.06
CA PRO A 123 -18.10 -4.30 -23.96
C PRO A 123 -19.25 -3.60 -23.24
N ASN A 124 -20.42 -4.27 -23.15
CA ASN A 124 -21.61 -3.79 -22.45
C ASN A 124 -21.68 -4.28 -21.00
N ALA A 125 -20.72 -5.04 -20.52
CA ALA A 125 -20.72 -5.46 -19.12
C ALA A 125 -20.63 -4.23 -18.19
N PRO A 126 -21.35 -4.24 -17.07
CA PRO A 126 -21.22 -3.21 -16.05
C PRO A 126 -19.76 -3.11 -15.59
N ARG A 127 -19.21 -1.91 -15.65
CA ARG A 127 -17.83 -1.64 -15.20
C ARG A 127 -17.86 -0.62 -14.09
N ARG A 128 -17.09 -0.89 -13.03
CA ARG A 128 -16.91 0.05 -11.95
C ARG A 128 -16.26 1.35 -12.47
N GLY A 129 -16.69 2.48 -11.91
CA GLY A 129 -16.11 3.79 -12.18
C GLY A 129 -14.68 3.87 -11.63
N GLU A 130 -13.92 4.80 -12.18
CA GLU A 130 -12.57 5.08 -11.72
C GLU A 130 -12.58 5.74 -10.36
N ASP A 131 -11.60 5.41 -9.53
CA ASP A 131 -11.40 6.07 -8.26
C ASP A 131 -10.82 7.47 -8.48
N ILE A 132 -11.17 8.40 -7.57
CA ILE A 132 -10.69 9.78 -7.61
C ILE A 132 -9.76 10.01 -6.43
N ARG A 133 -8.74 10.82 -6.61
CA ARG A 133 -7.85 11.28 -5.55
C ARG A 133 -8.04 12.75 -5.28
N ALA A 134 -8.07 13.13 -4.01
CA ALA A 134 -8.09 14.50 -3.56
C ALA A 134 -7.07 14.68 -2.43
N ASN A 135 -6.57 15.89 -2.24
CA ASN A 135 -5.64 16.21 -1.15
C ASN A 135 -6.32 17.20 -0.22
N VAL A 136 -6.18 16.99 1.07
CA VAL A 136 -6.66 17.88 2.13
C VAL A 136 -5.49 18.22 3.03
N VAL A 137 -5.30 19.51 3.29
CA VAL A 137 -4.28 20.01 4.21
C VAL A 137 -4.98 20.42 5.50
N LEU A 138 -4.52 19.88 6.62
CA LEU A 138 -5.02 20.17 7.97
C LEU A 138 -3.93 20.81 8.80
N ASP A 139 -4.32 21.64 9.75
CA ASP A 139 -3.42 22.07 10.79
C ASP A 139 -3.28 20.96 11.85
N PHE A 140 -2.17 20.97 12.59
CA PHE A 140 -1.88 19.95 13.61
C PHE A 140 -3.06 19.72 14.59
N MET A 141 -3.60 20.80 15.13
CA MET A 141 -4.72 20.73 16.07
C MET A 141 -6.02 20.18 15.45
N GLU A 142 -6.24 20.45 14.16
CA GLU A 142 -7.38 19.91 13.43
C GLU A 142 -7.23 18.40 13.19
N ALA A 143 -6.04 17.95 12.87
CA ALA A 143 -5.73 16.53 12.72
C ALA A 143 -5.86 15.77 14.06
N CYS A 144 -5.45 16.39 15.17
CA CYS A 144 -5.58 15.79 16.50
C CYS A 144 -7.05 15.64 16.95
N LYS A 145 -7.87 16.67 16.72
CA LYS A 145 -9.26 16.73 17.20
C LYS A 145 -10.28 16.17 16.21
N GLY A 146 -9.88 16.02 14.94
CA GLY A 146 -10.78 15.74 13.84
C GLY A 146 -11.52 17.00 13.37
N LYS A 147 -11.92 17.00 12.10
CA LYS A 147 -12.61 18.13 11.48
C LYS A 147 -13.48 17.66 10.33
N THR A 148 -14.64 18.28 10.17
CA THR A 148 -15.43 18.15 8.95
C THR A 148 -14.92 19.16 7.92
N VAL A 149 -14.49 18.68 6.76
CA VAL A 149 -13.92 19.48 5.69
C VAL A 149 -14.81 19.40 4.45
N LYS A 150 -15.09 20.54 3.84
CA LYS A 150 -15.77 20.63 2.54
C LYS A 150 -14.72 20.59 1.42
N ILE A 151 -14.85 19.62 0.54
CA ILE A 151 -13.97 19.48 -0.62
C ILE A 151 -14.75 19.58 -1.91
N ARG A 152 -14.14 20.16 -2.93
CA ARG A 152 -14.66 20.22 -4.30
C ARG A 152 -13.96 19.17 -5.13
N ILE A 153 -14.74 18.24 -5.65
CA ILE A 153 -14.24 17.16 -6.51
C ILE A 153 -14.85 17.30 -7.90
N ASN A 154 -14.04 17.13 -8.95
CA ASN A 154 -14.52 17.04 -10.30
C ASN A 154 -14.67 15.57 -10.66
N ARG A 155 -15.92 15.11 -10.80
CA ARG A 155 -16.22 13.71 -11.10
C ARG A 155 -17.18 13.55 -12.26
N ALA A 156 -17.10 12.39 -12.91
CA ALA A 156 -18.12 11.99 -13.86
C ALA A 156 -19.35 11.50 -13.08
N GLU A 157 -20.49 12.13 -13.33
CA GLU A 157 -21.81 11.71 -12.82
C GLU A 157 -22.67 11.18 -13.95
N LYS A 158 -23.68 10.36 -13.62
CA LYS A 158 -24.68 9.94 -14.62
C LYS A 158 -25.34 11.18 -15.20
N CYS A 159 -25.48 11.20 -16.52
CA CYS A 159 -26.17 12.30 -17.18
C CYS A 159 -27.61 12.42 -16.67
N PRO A 160 -28.05 13.60 -16.22
CA PRO A 160 -29.38 13.77 -15.66
C PRO A 160 -30.51 13.50 -16.68
N ASP A 161 -30.26 13.78 -17.96
CA ASP A 161 -31.27 13.69 -18.99
C ASP A 161 -31.50 12.27 -19.51
N CYS A 162 -30.41 11.52 -19.73
CA CYS A 162 -30.49 10.16 -20.23
C CYS A 162 -30.25 9.07 -19.18
N HIS A 163 -29.98 9.42 -17.93
CA HIS A 163 -29.75 8.52 -16.81
C HIS A 163 -28.70 7.42 -17.05
N GLY A 164 -27.72 7.73 -17.92
CA GLY A 164 -26.61 6.84 -18.23
C GLY A 164 -26.74 6.05 -19.53
N THR A 165 -27.88 6.14 -20.26
CA THR A 165 -28.09 5.41 -21.52
C THR A 165 -27.31 6.02 -22.70
N GLY A 166 -27.03 7.31 -22.66
CA GLY A 166 -26.44 8.06 -23.76
C GLY A 166 -27.43 8.40 -24.89
N ALA A 167 -28.66 7.88 -24.86
CA ALA A 167 -29.67 8.14 -25.87
C ALA A 167 -30.54 9.34 -25.50
N ALA A 168 -31.05 10.08 -26.47
CA ALA A 168 -31.99 11.16 -26.27
C ALA A 168 -33.31 10.66 -25.67
N ALA A 169 -34.06 11.54 -25.00
CA ALA A 169 -35.38 11.20 -24.45
C ALA A 169 -36.28 10.58 -25.52
N GLY A 170 -36.94 9.45 -25.17
CA GLY A 170 -37.78 8.71 -26.10
C GLY A 170 -37.04 7.77 -27.06
N SER A 171 -35.70 7.69 -27.01
CA SER A 171 -34.89 6.73 -27.74
C SER A 171 -34.13 5.79 -26.81
N SER A 172 -33.75 4.63 -27.30
CA SER A 172 -32.96 3.65 -26.56
C SER A 172 -31.78 3.15 -27.40
N PRO A 173 -30.65 2.75 -26.76
CA PRO A 173 -29.58 2.09 -27.48
C PRO A 173 -30.06 0.80 -28.14
N LYS A 174 -29.70 0.58 -29.40
CA LYS A 174 -30.03 -0.64 -30.16
C LYS A 174 -28.79 -1.52 -30.25
N THR A 175 -29.02 -2.85 -30.22
CA THR A 175 -27.91 -3.80 -30.43
C THR A 175 -27.33 -3.62 -31.84
N CYS A 176 -26.01 -3.56 -31.95
CA CYS A 176 -25.36 -3.44 -33.25
C CYS A 176 -25.64 -4.65 -34.11
N PRO A 177 -26.21 -4.50 -35.35
CA PRO A 177 -26.53 -5.61 -36.21
C PRO A 177 -25.31 -6.35 -36.75
N ASP A 178 -24.15 -5.70 -36.86
CA ASP A 178 -22.97 -6.29 -37.48
C ASP A 178 -22.20 -7.21 -36.49
N CYS A 179 -22.18 -6.87 -35.21
CA CYS A 179 -21.49 -7.65 -34.18
C CYS A 179 -22.45 -8.31 -33.17
N HIS A 180 -23.74 -8.12 -33.31
CA HIS A 180 -24.78 -8.69 -32.43
C HIS A 180 -24.50 -8.46 -30.93
N GLY A 181 -23.98 -7.28 -30.58
CA GLY A 181 -23.69 -6.88 -29.20
C GLY A 181 -22.31 -7.24 -28.71
N THR A 182 -21.49 -7.97 -29.45
CA THR A 182 -20.15 -8.41 -29.02
C THR A 182 -19.09 -7.29 -29.08
N GLY A 183 -19.33 -6.25 -29.86
CA GLY A 183 -18.36 -5.16 -30.10
C GLY A 183 -17.20 -5.54 -31.00
N THR A 184 -17.03 -6.82 -31.37
CA THR A 184 -15.97 -7.32 -32.24
C THR A 184 -16.53 -8.13 -33.37
N VAL A 185 -15.85 -8.17 -34.50
CA VAL A 185 -16.19 -8.99 -35.67
C VAL A 185 -15.01 -9.87 -36.03
N ARG A 186 -15.29 -11.10 -36.44
CA ARG A 186 -14.27 -12.06 -36.86
C ARG A 186 -14.09 -11.95 -38.36
N ILE A 187 -12.90 -11.55 -38.80
CA ILE A 187 -12.54 -11.45 -40.22
C ILE A 187 -11.61 -12.62 -40.53
N THR A 188 -11.98 -13.42 -41.51
CA THR A 188 -11.12 -14.50 -41.99
C THR A 188 -10.36 -14.03 -43.21
N GLN A 189 -9.06 -13.91 -43.10
CA GLN A 189 -8.16 -13.50 -44.17
C GLN A 189 -7.51 -14.75 -44.78
N ARG A 190 -7.70 -14.94 -46.11
CA ARG A 190 -6.98 -15.97 -46.83
C ARG A 190 -5.57 -15.55 -47.08
N THR A 191 -4.62 -16.32 -46.58
CA THR A 191 -3.18 -16.16 -46.84
C THR A 191 -2.66 -17.35 -47.63
N PRO A 192 -1.48 -17.25 -48.28
CA PRO A 192 -0.87 -18.39 -48.97
C PRO A 192 -0.60 -19.61 -48.07
N PHE A 193 -0.61 -19.40 -46.75
CA PHE A 193 -0.35 -20.44 -45.73
C PHE A 193 -1.61 -20.91 -45.01
N GLY A 194 -2.81 -20.52 -45.48
CA GLY A 194 -4.07 -20.91 -44.88
C GLY A 194 -5.00 -19.76 -44.49
N ASN A 195 -6.16 -20.08 -43.92
CA ASN A 195 -7.15 -19.11 -43.47
C ASN A 195 -6.77 -18.66 -42.04
N ILE A 196 -6.44 -17.39 -41.85
CA ILE A 196 -6.20 -16.78 -40.55
C ILE A 196 -7.47 -16.07 -40.13
N ALA A 197 -8.05 -16.45 -38.98
CA ALA A 197 -9.19 -15.78 -38.39
C ALA A 197 -8.68 -14.73 -37.39
N GLN A 198 -8.88 -13.43 -37.66
CA GLN A 198 -8.53 -12.33 -36.81
C GLN A 198 -9.78 -11.67 -36.24
N THR A 199 -9.79 -11.42 -34.92
CA THR A 199 -10.86 -10.66 -34.28
C THR A 199 -10.50 -9.19 -34.28
N THR A 200 -11.34 -8.35 -34.89
CA THR A 200 -11.14 -6.90 -34.97
C THR A 200 -12.30 -6.16 -34.31
N THR A 201 -12.08 -4.91 -33.90
CA THR A 201 -13.14 -4.06 -33.38
C THR A 201 -14.19 -3.80 -34.44
N CYS A 202 -15.48 -3.96 -34.10
CA CYS A 202 -16.57 -3.66 -35.03
C CYS A 202 -16.55 -2.18 -35.42
N SER A 203 -16.37 -1.89 -36.72
CA SER A 203 -16.26 -0.53 -37.25
C SER A 203 -17.56 0.27 -37.07
N ARG A 204 -18.72 -0.37 -37.13
CA ARG A 204 -20.03 0.27 -37.04
C ARG A 204 -20.33 0.81 -35.64
N CYS A 205 -20.05 0.06 -34.59
CA CYS A 205 -20.31 0.48 -33.22
C CYS A 205 -19.05 0.97 -32.49
N GLY A 206 -17.87 0.93 -33.11
CA GLY A 206 -16.60 1.32 -32.48
C GLY A 206 -16.27 0.51 -31.23
N GLY A 207 -16.63 -0.77 -31.20
CA GLY A 207 -16.38 -1.65 -30.04
C GLY A 207 -17.47 -1.60 -28.97
N LYS A 208 -18.45 -0.73 -29.06
CA LYS A 208 -19.50 -0.56 -28.02
C LYS A 208 -20.56 -1.67 -28.03
N GLY A 209 -20.70 -2.43 -29.10
CA GLY A 209 -21.75 -3.46 -29.24
C GLY A 209 -23.18 -2.90 -29.40
N GLN A 210 -23.36 -1.60 -29.19
CA GLN A 210 -24.64 -0.89 -29.31
C GLN A 210 -24.48 0.35 -30.17
N ILE A 211 -25.59 0.76 -30.81
CA ILE A 211 -25.69 1.95 -31.64
C ILE A 211 -26.76 2.86 -31.04
N ILE A 212 -26.47 4.14 -30.97
CA ILE A 212 -27.41 5.18 -30.54
C ILE A 212 -27.72 6.03 -31.74
N ASP A 213 -28.96 5.91 -32.26
CA ASP A 213 -29.40 6.69 -33.45
C ASP A 213 -29.52 8.18 -33.10
N ASN A 214 -30.11 8.50 -31.94
CA ASN A 214 -30.28 9.84 -31.44
C ASN A 214 -29.48 10.01 -30.13
N PRO A 215 -28.26 10.57 -30.18
CA PRO A 215 -27.46 10.77 -28.98
C PRO A 215 -28.07 11.87 -28.08
N CYS A 216 -27.95 11.70 -26.77
CA CYS A 216 -28.34 12.70 -25.79
C CYS A 216 -27.48 13.96 -25.95
N HIS A 217 -28.12 15.12 -26.10
CA HIS A 217 -27.46 16.40 -26.32
C HIS A 217 -26.53 16.82 -25.18
N THR A 218 -26.91 16.50 -23.94
CA THR A 218 -26.17 16.89 -22.73
C THR A 218 -24.85 16.11 -22.56
N CYS A 219 -24.82 14.84 -22.92
CA CYS A 219 -23.64 13.99 -22.77
C CYS A 219 -23.02 13.52 -24.08
N ASN A 220 -23.57 13.93 -25.23
CA ASN A 220 -23.12 13.53 -26.57
C ASN A 220 -22.95 12.00 -26.74
N GLY A 221 -23.93 11.24 -26.23
CA GLY A 221 -23.91 9.79 -26.32
C GLY A 221 -23.00 9.06 -25.31
N GLN A 222 -22.36 9.78 -24.39
CA GLN A 222 -21.47 9.17 -23.39
C GLN A 222 -22.20 8.61 -22.15
N GLY A 223 -23.45 9.04 -21.90
CA GLY A 223 -24.23 8.64 -20.74
C GLY A 223 -23.80 9.27 -19.43
N ARG A 224 -22.72 10.07 -19.41
CA ARG A 224 -22.14 10.71 -18.23
C ARG A 224 -21.63 12.10 -18.52
N VAL A 225 -21.62 12.95 -17.50
CA VAL A 225 -21.16 14.35 -17.58
C VAL A 225 -20.16 14.62 -16.46
N LYS A 226 -19.17 15.44 -16.73
CA LYS A 226 -18.26 15.94 -15.68
C LYS A 226 -18.95 17.02 -14.88
N LYS A 227 -18.99 16.90 -13.56
CA LYS A 227 -19.59 17.88 -12.66
C LYS A 227 -18.69 18.11 -11.46
N VAL A 228 -18.61 19.37 -11.06
CA VAL A 228 -17.99 19.74 -9.80
C VAL A 228 -19.01 19.50 -8.68
N SER A 229 -18.69 18.66 -7.73
CA SER A 229 -19.54 18.32 -6.59
C SER A 229 -18.84 18.74 -5.31
N GLU A 230 -19.54 19.42 -4.41
CA GLU A 230 -19.05 19.68 -3.06
C GLU A 230 -19.47 18.54 -2.14
N LYS A 231 -18.50 18.05 -1.36
CA LYS A 231 -18.72 16.96 -0.40
C LYS A 231 -18.17 17.35 0.96
N GLU A 232 -18.97 17.08 1.98
CA GLU A 232 -18.53 17.17 3.37
C GLU A 232 -17.92 15.85 3.81
N ILE A 233 -16.67 15.90 4.24
CA ILE A 233 -15.91 14.74 4.67
C ILE A 233 -15.58 14.91 6.14
N ASN A 234 -15.95 13.93 6.93
CA ASN A 234 -15.59 13.88 8.34
C ASN A 234 -14.22 13.20 8.50
N VAL A 235 -13.22 14.00 8.84
CA VAL A 235 -11.87 13.50 9.12
C VAL A 235 -11.83 13.07 10.59
N PRO A 236 -11.48 11.81 10.88
CA PRO A 236 -11.44 11.30 12.24
C PRO A 236 -10.32 11.95 13.05
N ALA A 237 -10.55 12.12 14.36
CA ALA A 237 -9.53 12.58 15.30
C ALA A 237 -8.34 11.62 15.34
N GLY A 238 -7.14 12.17 15.39
CA GLY A 238 -5.89 11.40 15.47
C GLY A 238 -5.32 10.96 14.13
N ILE A 239 -5.89 11.41 13.02
CA ILE A 239 -5.34 11.12 11.69
C ILE A 239 -3.90 11.63 11.56
N ASP A 240 -3.06 10.89 10.86
CA ASP A 240 -1.65 11.24 10.69
C ASP A 240 -1.33 11.80 9.31
N ASP A 241 -0.18 12.46 9.21
CA ASP A 241 0.33 12.91 7.92
C ASP A 241 0.53 11.75 6.95
N GLY A 242 0.25 11.96 5.67
CA GLY A 242 0.36 10.94 4.62
C GLY A 242 -0.72 9.85 4.65
N GLN A 243 -1.62 9.84 5.62
CA GLN A 243 -2.72 8.87 5.65
C GLN A 243 -3.76 9.17 4.58
N THR A 244 -4.36 8.09 4.04
CA THR A 244 -5.40 8.17 3.03
C THR A 244 -6.74 7.74 3.61
N LEU A 245 -7.73 8.62 3.55
CA LEU A 245 -9.12 8.34 3.90
C LEU A 245 -9.88 7.90 2.65
N ARG A 246 -10.48 6.70 2.69
CA ARG A 246 -11.32 6.17 1.61
C ARG A 246 -12.79 6.46 1.89
N VAL A 247 -13.45 7.08 0.92
CA VAL A 247 -14.90 7.31 0.93
C VAL A 247 -15.54 6.52 -0.20
N GLY A 248 -16.25 5.45 0.16
CA GLY A 248 -16.83 4.51 -0.80
C GLY A 248 -17.91 5.13 -1.68
N GLY A 249 -17.89 4.84 -3.00
CA GLY A 249 -18.90 5.24 -3.95
C GLY A 249 -18.90 6.71 -4.36
N GLU A 250 -17.93 7.51 -3.89
CA GLU A 250 -17.82 8.95 -4.20
C GLU A 250 -16.82 9.26 -5.34
N GLY A 251 -16.32 8.22 -6.02
CA GLY A 251 -15.53 8.36 -7.25
C GLY A 251 -16.36 8.64 -8.50
N ASN A 252 -15.80 8.38 -9.67
CA ASN A 252 -16.50 8.50 -10.95
C ASN A 252 -17.64 7.50 -11.06
N CYS A 253 -18.74 7.87 -11.73
CA CYS A 253 -19.81 6.92 -12.01
C CYS A 253 -19.32 5.77 -12.88
N GLY A 254 -19.86 4.58 -12.63
CA GLY A 254 -19.60 3.39 -13.43
C GLY A 254 -20.14 3.51 -14.86
N ILE A 255 -19.68 2.60 -15.70
CA ILE A 255 -20.07 2.51 -17.10
C ILE A 255 -21.08 1.34 -17.22
N ASN A 256 -22.07 1.46 -18.11
CA ASN A 256 -23.08 0.42 -18.36
C ASN A 256 -23.81 -0.04 -17.09
N GLY A 257 -24.16 0.89 -16.19
CA GLY A 257 -24.84 0.55 -14.94
C GLY A 257 -23.94 -0.01 -13.84
N GLY A 258 -22.63 -0.02 -14.03
CA GLY A 258 -21.67 -0.42 -12.98
C GLY A 258 -21.69 0.50 -11.75
N PRO A 259 -21.15 0.04 -10.62
CA PRO A 259 -21.04 0.84 -9.41
C PRO A 259 -20.06 2.02 -9.59
N ASN A 260 -20.21 3.04 -8.76
CA ASN A 260 -19.24 4.14 -8.73
C ASN A 260 -17.87 3.64 -8.20
N GLY A 261 -16.82 4.36 -8.56
CA GLY A 261 -15.52 4.25 -7.91
C GLY A 261 -15.53 4.85 -6.50
N ASP A 262 -14.39 4.89 -5.86
CA ASP A 262 -14.19 5.47 -4.55
C ASP A 262 -13.44 6.79 -4.63
N LEU A 263 -13.55 7.58 -3.57
CA LEU A 263 -12.76 8.79 -3.37
C LEU A 263 -11.68 8.50 -2.34
N HIS A 264 -10.43 8.69 -2.73
CA HIS A 264 -9.26 8.59 -1.87
C HIS A 264 -8.77 10.00 -1.52
N ILE A 265 -8.76 10.33 -0.26
CA ILE A 265 -8.37 11.64 0.25
C ILE A 265 -7.04 11.48 0.97
N ASN A 266 -5.97 12.02 0.39
CA ASN A 266 -4.66 12.08 1.04
C ASN A 266 -4.65 13.25 2.02
N ILE A 267 -4.34 12.98 3.25
CA ILE A 267 -4.24 13.98 4.30
C ILE A 267 -2.79 14.44 4.40
N THR A 268 -2.61 15.75 4.43
CA THR A 268 -1.32 16.39 4.74
C THR A 268 -1.51 17.22 5.98
N VAL A 269 -0.68 17.01 6.99
CA VAL A 269 -0.72 17.75 8.25
C VAL A 269 0.41 18.76 8.28
N ARG A 270 0.08 20.05 8.52
CA ARG A 270 1.10 21.07 8.70
C ARG A 270 1.81 20.89 10.02
N PRO A 271 3.14 21.01 10.06
CA PRO A 271 3.89 21.00 11.32
C PRO A 271 3.45 22.17 12.20
N ASP A 272 3.43 21.94 13.51
CA ASP A 272 3.13 22.96 14.51
C ASP A 272 4.44 23.49 15.12
N PRO A 273 4.56 24.79 15.44
CA PRO A 273 5.79 25.35 16.00
C PRO A 273 6.04 24.94 17.46
N ILE A 274 5.00 24.44 18.18
CA ILE A 274 5.08 24.11 19.60
C ILE A 274 5.05 22.60 19.82
N PHE A 275 4.26 21.89 18.99
CA PHE A 275 3.99 20.48 19.15
C PHE A 275 4.70 19.65 18.08
N GLU A 276 5.46 18.66 18.52
CA GLU A 276 6.02 17.62 17.67
C GLU A 276 5.28 16.31 17.91
N ARG A 277 4.92 15.61 16.84
CA ARG A 277 4.16 14.37 16.89
C ARG A 277 5.07 13.15 16.78
N ASP A 278 4.87 12.18 17.67
CA ASP A 278 5.50 10.86 17.59
C ASP A 278 4.40 9.78 17.71
N GLY A 279 3.87 9.35 16.57
CA GLY A 279 2.72 8.47 16.52
C GLY A 279 1.48 9.10 17.15
N TYR A 280 1.05 8.63 18.32
CA TYR A 280 -0.03 9.22 19.10
C TYR A 280 0.46 10.05 20.28
N ASP A 281 1.73 10.06 20.54
CA ASP A 281 2.34 10.87 21.58
C ASP A 281 2.70 12.26 21.03
N VAL A 282 2.75 13.23 21.94
CA VAL A 282 3.08 14.62 21.61
C VAL A 282 4.28 15.05 22.41
N TRP A 283 5.18 15.76 21.79
CA TRP A 283 6.32 16.36 22.42
C TRP A 283 6.21 17.88 22.38
N THR A 284 6.60 18.53 23.48
CA THR A 284 6.68 19.98 23.56
C THR A 284 7.95 20.37 24.34
N GLU A 285 8.61 21.39 23.89
CA GLU A 285 9.74 21.97 24.60
C GLU A 285 9.31 23.25 25.32
N ILE A 286 9.57 23.31 26.64
CA ILE A 286 9.20 24.45 27.45
C ILE A 286 10.48 25.08 28.07
N PRO A 287 10.76 26.34 27.74
CA PRO A 287 11.84 27.07 28.41
C PRO A 287 11.44 27.44 29.83
N LEU A 288 12.29 27.10 30.80
CA LEU A 288 12.19 27.49 32.19
C LEU A 288 13.26 28.53 32.51
N THR A 289 12.91 29.49 33.36
CA THR A 289 13.92 30.35 33.93
C THR A 289 14.83 29.58 34.90
N TYR A 290 16.04 30.04 35.11
CA TYR A 290 16.97 29.43 36.07
C TYR A 290 16.34 29.34 37.48
N ALA A 291 15.63 30.39 37.91
CA ALA A 291 14.95 30.41 39.20
C ALA A 291 13.85 29.34 39.31
N GLN A 292 12.99 29.22 38.28
CA GLN A 292 11.96 28.20 38.26
C GLN A 292 12.54 26.78 38.30
N ALA A 293 13.60 26.53 37.55
CA ALA A 293 14.25 25.23 37.54
C ALA A 293 14.94 24.88 38.87
N THR A 294 15.47 25.90 39.57
CA THR A 294 16.21 25.72 40.81
C THR A 294 15.30 25.58 42.03
N LEU A 295 14.27 26.44 42.12
CA LEU A 295 13.38 26.51 43.29
C LEU A 295 12.12 25.62 43.14
N GLY A 296 11.87 25.15 41.93
CA GLY A 296 10.58 24.58 41.56
C GLY A 296 9.52 25.67 41.34
N ASP A 297 8.54 25.38 40.51
CA ASP A 297 7.44 26.30 40.22
C ASP A 297 6.25 25.55 39.61
N GLU A 298 5.07 26.17 39.63
CA GLU A 298 3.90 25.67 38.88
C GLU A 298 3.86 26.32 37.51
N ILE A 299 4.08 25.53 36.47
CA ILE A 299 4.04 25.99 35.10
C ILE A 299 2.74 25.57 34.38
N THR A 300 2.34 26.34 33.39
CA THR A 300 1.21 26.02 32.53
C THR A 300 1.70 25.41 31.23
N VAL A 301 1.39 24.14 31.02
CA VAL A 301 1.77 23.37 29.83
C VAL A 301 0.61 23.41 28.83
N PRO A 302 0.83 23.86 27.58
CA PRO A 302 -0.15 23.69 26.52
C PRO A 302 -0.25 22.21 26.13
N THR A 303 -1.45 21.71 25.96
CA THR A 303 -1.71 20.33 25.47
C THR A 303 -2.73 20.36 24.33
N VAL A 304 -2.92 19.24 23.64
CA VAL A 304 -3.92 19.12 22.57
C VAL A 304 -5.33 19.46 23.06
N ASP A 305 -5.67 19.12 24.31
CA ASP A 305 -6.99 19.34 24.90
C ASP A 305 -7.14 20.69 25.63
N GLY A 306 -6.06 21.46 25.74
CA GLY A 306 -6.06 22.72 26.44
C GLY A 306 -4.82 22.91 27.30
N LYS A 307 -4.92 23.70 28.38
CA LYS A 307 -3.81 24.01 29.26
C LYS A 307 -3.87 23.17 30.53
N VAL A 308 -2.73 22.61 30.95
CA VAL A 308 -2.61 21.81 32.17
C VAL A 308 -1.57 22.44 33.06
N LYS A 309 -1.85 22.58 34.36
CA LYS A 309 -0.88 23.00 35.36
C LYS A 309 0.01 21.81 35.74
N TYR A 310 1.30 22.04 35.79
CA TYR A 310 2.28 21.05 36.17
C TYR A 310 3.29 21.63 37.14
N THR A 311 3.55 20.93 38.24
CA THR A 311 4.53 21.35 39.25
C THR A 311 5.90 20.81 38.88
N VAL A 312 6.82 21.71 38.61
CA VAL A 312 8.25 21.41 38.37
C VAL A 312 8.90 21.25 39.71
N SER A 313 9.64 20.16 39.92
CA SER A 313 10.40 19.94 41.14
C SER A 313 11.63 20.82 41.22
N GLU A 314 12.03 21.18 42.42
CA GLU A 314 13.30 21.91 42.67
C GLU A 314 14.52 21.13 42.12
N GLY A 315 15.50 21.85 41.59
CA GLY A 315 16.70 21.27 41.02
C GLY A 315 16.51 20.58 39.67
N THR A 316 15.40 20.81 38.96
CA THR A 316 15.14 20.27 37.63
C THR A 316 16.21 20.70 36.64
N GLN A 317 16.81 19.74 35.97
CA GLN A 317 17.91 19.97 35.01
C GLN A 317 17.35 20.15 33.57
N THR A 318 18.13 20.90 32.76
CA THR A 318 17.82 20.98 31.31
C THR A 318 17.82 19.62 30.67
N GLY A 319 16.87 19.36 29.75
CA GLY A 319 16.67 18.06 29.11
C GLY A 319 15.83 17.07 29.92
N THR A 320 15.38 17.45 31.14
CA THR A 320 14.42 16.63 31.89
C THR A 320 13.12 16.52 31.12
N VAL A 321 12.55 15.30 31.07
CA VAL A 321 11.29 15.02 30.37
C VAL A 321 10.22 14.64 31.37
N PHE A 322 9.10 15.35 31.35
CA PHE A 322 7.91 15.04 32.12
C PHE A 322 6.87 14.37 31.24
N ARG A 323 6.18 13.35 31.75
CA ARG A 323 5.13 12.64 31.05
C ARG A 323 3.76 13.00 31.60
N LEU A 324 2.92 13.59 30.78
CA LEU A 324 1.51 13.86 31.08
C LEU A 324 0.69 12.73 30.46
N ARG A 325 0.28 11.76 31.29
CA ARG A 325 -0.43 10.56 30.84
C ARG A 325 -1.79 10.90 30.23
N GLY A 326 -2.10 10.31 29.07
CA GLY A 326 -3.37 10.47 28.38
C GLY A 326 -3.65 11.88 27.85
N LYS A 327 -2.61 12.73 27.72
CA LYS A 327 -2.70 14.10 27.19
C LYS A 327 -2.16 14.23 25.76
N GLY A 328 -1.86 13.13 25.13
CA GLY A 328 -1.47 13.05 23.72
C GLY A 328 -2.67 13.02 22.77
N ILE A 329 -2.46 12.54 21.58
CA ILE A 329 -3.46 12.48 20.49
C ILE A 329 -4.40 11.30 20.70
N LYS A 330 -5.67 11.51 20.40
CA LYS A 330 -6.67 10.43 20.42
C LYS A 330 -6.34 9.41 19.35
N LYS A 331 -6.38 8.12 19.69
CA LYS A 331 -6.16 7.05 18.72
C LYS A 331 -7.35 6.89 17.80
N VAL A 332 -7.09 6.75 16.51
CA VAL A 332 -8.13 6.55 15.49
C VAL A 332 -8.97 5.32 15.84
N ASN A 333 -10.29 5.44 15.81
CA ASN A 333 -11.26 4.39 16.13
C ASN A 333 -11.17 3.79 17.55
N ARG A 334 -10.50 4.47 18.48
CA ARG A 334 -10.41 4.06 19.90
C ARG A 334 -10.71 5.25 20.81
N ASN A 335 -10.99 4.97 22.08
CA ASN A 335 -11.25 6.02 23.08
C ASN A 335 -10.03 6.34 23.95
N ASP A 336 -8.92 5.69 23.72
CA ASP A 336 -7.66 5.95 24.42
C ASP A 336 -6.84 7.03 23.69
N HIS A 337 -5.98 7.70 24.45
CA HIS A 337 -5.09 8.75 23.99
C HIS A 337 -3.63 8.30 24.18
N GLY A 338 -2.73 8.87 23.40
CA GLY A 338 -1.30 8.82 23.69
C GLY A 338 -0.95 9.69 24.90
N ASP A 339 0.33 9.85 25.14
CA ASP A 339 0.86 10.68 26.21
C ASP A 339 1.48 11.97 25.67
N HIS A 340 1.64 12.95 26.56
CA HIS A 340 2.32 14.17 26.21
C HIS A 340 3.64 14.25 26.97
N TYR A 341 4.73 14.35 26.27
CA TYR A 341 6.08 14.50 26.81
C TYR A 341 6.52 15.95 26.74
N VAL A 342 6.87 16.51 27.89
CA VAL A 342 7.32 17.87 28.03
C VAL A 342 8.80 17.85 28.35
N ARG A 343 9.62 18.28 27.39
CA ARG A 343 11.05 18.49 27.58
C ARG A 343 11.28 19.91 28.10
N VAL A 344 11.98 20.04 29.19
CA VAL A 344 12.31 21.34 29.72
C VAL A 344 13.73 21.76 29.35
N THR A 345 13.89 23.03 28.98
CA THR A 345 15.17 23.64 28.67
C THR A 345 15.36 24.85 29.60
N VAL A 346 16.45 24.90 30.34
CA VAL A 346 16.73 26.04 31.21
C VAL A 346 17.33 27.15 30.37
N GLU A 347 16.61 28.27 30.29
CA GLU A 347 17.10 29.46 29.58
C GLU A 347 18.03 30.28 30.45
N VAL A 348 19.22 30.54 29.93
CA VAL A 348 20.19 31.42 30.59
C VAL A 348 19.89 32.88 30.21
N PRO A 349 19.63 33.75 31.20
CA PRO A 349 19.28 35.13 30.93
C PRO A 349 20.42 35.91 30.26
N ARG A 350 20.05 36.73 29.27
CA ARG A 350 20.99 37.58 28.51
C ARG A 350 20.77 39.05 28.84
N ASN A 351 21.73 39.92 28.51
CA ASN A 351 21.63 41.39 28.65
C ASN A 351 21.38 41.88 30.08
N LEU A 352 22.02 41.24 31.06
CA LEU A 352 21.91 41.60 32.46
C LEU A 352 22.44 43.02 32.74
N THR A 353 21.78 43.79 33.61
CA THR A 353 22.25 45.07 34.16
C THR A 353 23.40 44.84 35.09
N LYS A 354 24.13 45.93 35.48
CA LYS A 354 25.24 45.85 36.42
C LYS A 354 24.78 45.28 37.77
N GLU A 355 23.66 45.77 38.29
CA GLU A 355 23.09 45.32 39.56
C GLU A 355 22.71 43.82 39.52
N GLN A 356 22.09 43.34 38.42
CA GLN A 356 21.76 41.93 38.26
C GLN A 356 22.98 41.02 38.21
N LYS A 357 24.05 41.49 37.57
CA LYS A 357 25.34 40.77 37.54
C LYS A 357 25.96 40.67 38.93
N GLU A 358 25.89 41.72 39.74
CA GLU A 358 26.39 41.73 41.13
C GLU A 358 25.62 40.74 42.00
N LYS A 359 24.27 40.80 41.97
CA LYS A 359 23.43 39.83 42.70
C LYS A 359 23.69 38.38 42.28
N LEU A 360 23.91 38.13 40.99
CA LEU A 360 24.22 36.79 40.51
C LEU A 360 25.59 36.28 40.96
N ARG A 361 26.61 37.19 41.05
CA ARG A 361 27.91 36.83 41.59
C ARG A 361 27.86 36.57 43.10
N ASP A 362 27.06 37.29 43.83
CA ASP A 362 26.92 37.08 45.27
C ASP A 362 26.17 35.77 45.55
N TYR A 363 25.16 35.45 44.74
CA TYR A 363 24.50 34.15 44.77
C TYR A 363 25.52 33.01 44.50
N GLU A 364 26.35 33.11 43.45
CA GLU A 364 27.37 32.12 43.13
C GLU A 364 28.36 31.90 44.28
N LYS A 365 28.81 32.97 44.95
CA LYS A 365 29.69 32.89 46.13
C LYS A 365 29.05 32.14 47.31
N SER A 366 27.70 32.20 47.43
CA SER A 366 26.97 31.52 48.48
C SER A 366 26.86 30.03 48.26
N LEU A 367 27.08 29.55 46.99
CA LEU A 367 26.99 28.13 46.63
C LEU A 367 28.31 27.40 46.91
N GLY A 368 28.18 26.18 47.42
CA GLY A 368 29.34 25.30 47.67
C GLY A 368 29.44 24.16 46.63
N GLU A 369 30.51 23.39 46.70
CA GLU A 369 30.71 22.21 45.80
C GLU A 369 29.59 21.19 45.88
N LYS A 370 28.88 21.11 47.00
CA LYS A 370 27.73 20.20 47.19
C LYS A 370 26.57 20.52 46.27
N ASN A 371 26.45 21.75 45.81
CA ASN A 371 25.37 22.21 44.94
C ASN A 371 25.60 21.83 43.48
N TYR A 372 26.81 21.39 43.10
CA TYR A 372 27.22 21.08 41.72
C TYR A 372 27.78 19.67 41.58
N ALA A 373 26.96 18.66 41.84
CA ALA A 373 27.38 17.25 41.83
C ALA A 373 28.00 16.81 40.50
N LYS A 374 27.43 17.20 39.36
CA LYS A 374 27.96 16.86 38.03
C LYS A 374 29.31 17.51 37.75
N ARG A 375 29.49 18.76 38.17
CA ARG A 375 30.76 19.49 38.01
C ARG A 375 31.87 18.83 38.81
N LYS A 376 31.58 18.42 40.05
CA LYS A 376 32.53 17.70 40.91
C LYS A 376 32.96 16.38 40.29
N THR A 377 31.99 15.54 39.89
CA THR A 377 32.27 14.26 39.25
C THR A 377 33.09 14.39 37.96
N PHE A 378 32.86 15.43 37.18
CA PHE A 378 33.62 15.68 35.96
C PHE A 378 35.06 16.02 36.26
N PHE A 379 35.31 16.96 37.21
CA PHE A 379 36.66 17.34 37.58
C PHE A 379 37.42 16.24 38.31
N ASP A 380 36.77 15.42 39.11
CA ASP A 380 37.37 14.23 39.73
C ASP A 380 37.85 13.23 38.68
N LYS A 381 36.99 12.92 37.70
CA LYS A 381 37.36 12.05 36.56
C LYS A 381 38.50 12.65 35.73
N LEU A 382 38.52 13.97 35.56
CA LEU A 382 39.61 14.63 34.85
C LEU A 382 40.94 14.51 35.58
N LYS A 383 40.94 14.70 36.90
CA LYS A 383 42.15 14.53 37.74
C LYS A 383 42.69 13.09 37.66
N ASP A 384 41.80 12.09 37.66
CA ASP A 384 42.19 10.67 37.59
C ASP A 384 42.75 10.28 36.22
N LYS A 385 42.35 10.99 35.16
CA LYS A 385 42.83 10.72 33.80
C LYS A 385 44.19 11.35 33.49
N PHE A 386 44.61 12.36 34.28
CA PHE A 386 45.89 13.07 34.12
C PHE A 386 46.86 12.81 35.29
N LYS A 387 46.55 11.87 36.16
CA LYS A 387 47.48 11.20 37.05
C LYS A 387 48.07 9.97 36.36
#